data_952439679e6ac44a0f8c7d3375ca795a
#
_entry.id   952439679e6ac44a0f8c7d3375ca795a
#
_cell.length_a   1.000
_cell.length_b   1.000
_cell.length_c   1.000
_cell.angle_alpha   90.00
_cell.angle_beta   90.00
_cell.angle_gamma   90.00
#
_symmetry.space_group_name_H-M   'P 1'
#
loop_
_entity.id
_entity.type
_entity.pdbx_description
1 polymer ?
#
loop_
_entity_poly.entity_id
_entity_poly.type
_entity_poly.pdbx_seq_one_letter_code
_entity_poly.pdbx_strand_id
1 'polypeptide(L)'
;SWEGCKREGCVPFRLAAPGLLLTAGYAFCFLTLGPLGFFTLQENMLAQKISFVLLVALTLQFLAYFVTSPTPSRVALVGPRPWDVVGVVIFNFAFCVTVPAWLNEKVPSVHAKKTIWAACLSSAVAYCLVGWLGGVAIARASDNVLDELTSSLAPTSVRLGGGIFAFAIIGLGVPVYCVLMRYNLRAG
;
A
#
# COMPACT_ATOMS: atom_id res chain seq x y z
N SER A 1 2.42 -7.57 29.85
CA SER A 1 2.45 -8.86 29.13
C SER A 1 1.41 -8.83 28.02
N TRP A 2 1.75 -9.30 26.84
CA TRP A 2 0.90 -9.32 25.63
C TRP A 2 -0.37 -10.18 25.76
N GLU A 3 -0.43 -11.05 26.75
CA GLU A 3 -1.58 -11.94 26.97
C GLU A 3 -2.86 -11.24 27.47
N GLY A 4 -2.76 -10.01 27.98
CA GLY A 4 -3.90 -9.23 28.42
C GLY A 4 -4.72 -8.55 27.30
N CYS A 5 -4.18 -8.47 26.08
CA CYS A 5 -4.79 -7.74 24.96
C CYS A 5 -5.58 -8.64 24.00
N LYS A 6 -6.41 -9.53 24.52
CA LYS A 6 -7.27 -10.40 23.68
C LYS A 6 -8.65 -9.82 23.38
N ARG A 7 -8.99 -8.62 23.87
CA ARG A 7 -10.27 -7.97 23.57
C ARG A 7 -10.10 -6.91 22.48
N GLU A 8 -11.06 -6.87 21.57
CA GLU A 8 -11.20 -5.79 20.60
C GLU A 8 -11.10 -4.44 21.30
N GLY A 9 -10.21 -3.56 20.83
CA GLY A 9 -9.95 -2.25 21.41
C GLY A 9 -8.78 -2.14 22.40
N CYS A 10 -8.04 -3.22 22.63
CA CYS A 10 -6.85 -3.17 23.50
C CYS A 10 -5.64 -2.61 22.76
N VAL A 11 -5.16 -1.45 23.16
CA VAL A 11 -4.00 -0.78 22.55
C VAL A 11 -2.85 -0.75 23.56
N PRO A 12 -1.66 -1.26 23.21
CA PRO A 12 -0.55 -1.43 24.16
C PRO A 12 -0.01 -0.11 24.75
N PHE A 13 -0.27 1.02 24.12
CA PHE A 13 0.10 2.34 24.64
C PHE A 13 -1.07 3.31 24.51
N ARG A 14 -1.85 3.46 25.58
CA ARG A 14 -2.85 4.51 25.68
C ARG A 14 -2.27 5.65 26.51
N LEU A 15 -1.88 6.75 25.86
CA LEU A 15 -1.64 8.00 26.58
C LEU A 15 -2.96 8.55 27.10
N ALA A 16 -2.97 9.01 28.34
CA ALA A 16 -4.16 9.47 29.05
C ALA A 16 -4.86 10.70 28.43
N ALA A 17 -4.31 11.27 27.35
CA ALA A 17 -4.92 12.36 26.62
C ALA A 17 -5.95 11.85 25.59
N PRO A 18 -7.15 12.42 25.53
CA PRO A 18 -8.15 12.03 24.54
C PRO A 18 -7.61 12.32 23.13
N GLY A 19 -7.35 11.28 22.36
CA GLY A 19 -7.07 11.36 20.94
C GLY A 19 -5.70 10.91 20.44
N LEU A 20 -4.67 10.76 21.27
CA LEU A 20 -3.37 10.27 20.81
C LEU A 20 -3.21 8.78 21.14
N LEU A 21 -3.22 7.95 20.09
CA LEU A 21 -3.05 6.51 20.19
C LEU A 21 -1.68 6.14 19.61
N LEU A 22 -0.69 5.90 20.47
CA LEU A 22 0.63 5.45 20.05
C LEU A 22 0.73 3.93 20.27
N THR A 23 0.81 3.15 19.20
CA THR A 23 1.05 1.71 19.28
C THR A 23 2.53 1.38 19.11
N ALA A 24 2.97 0.21 19.59
CA ALA A 24 4.34 -0.28 19.34
C ALA A 24 4.66 -0.37 17.84
N GLY A 25 3.65 -0.66 17.00
CA GLY A 25 3.78 -0.67 15.56
C GLY A 25 4.10 0.72 14.99
N TYR A 26 3.45 1.77 15.45
CA TYR A 26 3.78 3.14 15.04
C TYR A 26 5.19 3.55 15.45
N ALA A 27 5.60 3.23 16.69
CA ALA A 27 6.96 3.49 17.16
C ALA A 27 8.00 2.75 16.30
N PHE A 28 7.75 1.48 15.99
CA PHE A 28 8.61 0.68 15.12
C PHE A 28 8.70 1.27 13.70
N CYS A 29 7.56 1.61 13.09
CA CYS A 29 7.52 2.26 11.77
C CYS A 29 8.26 3.60 11.79
N PHE A 30 8.06 4.42 12.81
CA PHE A 30 8.75 5.70 12.93
C PHE A 30 10.27 5.54 13.03
N LEU A 31 10.74 4.58 13.83
CA LEU A 31 12.17 4.33 14.02
C LEU A 31 12.83 3.73 12.77
N THR A 32 12.12 2.92 11.98
CA THR A 32 12.66 2.26 10.80
C THR A 32 12.51 3.09 9.54
N LEU A 33 11.39 3.76 9.35
CA LEU A 33 11.07 4.51 8.13
C LEU A 33 11.37 6.02 8.26
N GLY A 34 11.33 6.56 9.49
CA GLY A 34 11.62 7.97 9.74
C GLY A 34 12.98 8.42 9.22
N PRO A 35 14.08 7.70 9.50
CA PRO A 35 15.41 8.04 8.98
C PRO A 35 15.47 8.15 7.46
N LEU A 36 14.73 7.30 6.74
CA LEU A 36 14.68 7.35 5.27
C LEU A 36 14.08 8.65 4.73
N GLY A 37 13.24 9.34 5.50
CA GLY A 37 12.68 10.65 5.12
C GLY A 37 13.69 11.79 5.12
N PHE A 38 14.86 11.60 5.76
CA PHE A 38 15.95 12.58 5.75
C PHE A 38 16.89 12.42 4.55
N PHE A 39 16.86 11.28 3.88
CA PHE A 39 17.67 11.01 2.70
C PHE A 39 17.18 11.81 1.49
N THR A 40 18.02 11.85 0.45
CA THR A 40 17.65 12.39 -0.86
C THR A 40 16.86 11.35 -1.65
N LEU A 41 16.15 11.79 -2.69
CA LEU A 41 15.42 10.88 -3.57
C LEU A 41 16.35 9.86 -4.24
N GLN A 42 17.56 10.27 -4.56
CA GLN A 42 18.58 9.41 -5.19
C GLN A 42 19.08 8.32 -4.24
N GLU A 43 19.29 8.63 -2.97
CA GLU A 43 19.71 7.65 -1.95
C GLU A 43 18.59 6.63 -1.67
N ASN A 44 17.33 7.07 -1.73
CA ASN A 44 16.18 6.20 -1.58
C ASN A 44 15.88 5.33 -2.83
N MET A 45 16.58 5.52 -3.93
CA MET A 45 16.31 4.81 -5.19
C MET A 45 16.47 3.29 -5.06
N LEU A 46 17.43 2.81 -4.27
CA LEU A 46 17.61 1.38 -4.04
C LEU A 46 16.41 0.78 -3.29
N ALA A 47 15.95 1.44 -2.23
CA ALA A 47 14.79 1.02 -1.47
C ALA A 47 13.53 0.98 -2.35
N GLN A 48 13.34 1.97 -3.23
CA GLN A 48 12.24 2.00 -4.18
C GLN A 48 12.30 0.88 -5.21
N LYS A 49 13.48 0.54 -5.74
CA LYS A 49 13.65 -0.59 -6.66
C LYS A 49 13.32 -1.92 -5.99
N ILE A 50 13.81 -2.13 -4.77
CA ILE A 50 13.49 -3.34 -3.98
C ILE A 50 11.99 -3.41 -3.71
N SER A 51 11.38 -2.30 -3.27
CA SER A 51 9.94 -2.21 -3.03
C SER A 51 9.13 -2.52 -4.29
N PHE A 52 9.54 -2.02 -5.45
CA PHE A 52 8.86 -2.32 -6.71
C PHE A 52 8.92 -3.81 -7.09
N VAL A 53 10.09 -4.45 -6.95
CA VAL A 53 10.22 -5.89 -7.19
C VAL A 53 9.35 -6.69 -6.23
N LEU A 54 9.36 -6.34 -4.94
CA LEU A 54 8.50 -6.94 -3.94
C LEU A 54 7.00 -6.73 -4.26
N LEU A 55 6.62 -5.52 -4.67
CA LEU A 55 5.24 -5.21 -5.07
C LEU A 55 4.77 -6.16 -6.18
N VAL A 56 5.57 -6.31 -7.24
CA VAL A 56 5.22 -7.20 -8.35
C VAL A 56 5.13 -8.66 -7.88
N ALA A 57 6.12 -9.13 -7.13
CA ALA A 57 6.15 -10.51 -6.63
C ALA A 57 4.95 -10.82 -5.72
N LEU A 58 4.64 -9.93 -4.77
CA LEU A 58 3.52 -10.09 -3.85
C LEU A 58 2.17 -9.98 -4.57
N THR A 59 2.04 -9.07 -5.53
CA THR A 59 0.84 -8.97 -6.35
C THR A 59 0.58 -10.28 -7.12
N LEU A 60 1.62 -10.85 -7.73
CA LEU A 60 1.52 -12.14 -8.42
C LEU A 60 1.16 -13.28 -7.45
N GLN A 61 1.74 -13.29 -6.24
CA GLN A 61 1.39 -14.25 -5.19
C GLN A 61 -0.08 -14.15 -4.80
N PHE A 62 -0.60 -12.93 -4.59
CA PHE A 62 -2.01 -12.72 -4.24
C PHE A 62 -2.94 -13.12 -5.38
N LEU A 63 -2.62 -12.78 -6.63
CA LEU A 63 -3.38 -13.20 -7.79
C LEU A 63 -3.42 -14.72 -7.93
N ALA A 64 -2.29 -15.40 -7.73
CA ALA A 64 -2.22 -16.87 -7.74
C ALA A 64 -3.10 -17.46 -6.62
N TYR A 65 -3.07 -16.88 -5.42
CA TYR A 65 -3.93 -17.31 -4.32
C TYR A 65 -5.42 -17.12 -4.65
N PHE A 66 -5.82 -15.98 -5.21
CA PHE A 66 -7.21 -15.72 -5.57
C PHE A 66 -7.72 -16.67 -6.65
N VAL A 67 -6.90 -17.01 -7.66
CA VAL A 67 -7.26 -17.97 -8.71
C VAL A 67 -7.41 -19.39 -8.16
N THR A 68 -6.60 -19.76 -7.17
CA THR A 68 -6.64 -21.11 -6.56
C THR A 68 -7.63 -21.24 -5.41
N SER A 69 -8.27 -20.13 -5.00
CA SER A 69 -9.25 -20.14 -3.90
C SER A 69 -10.49 -20.98 -4.24
N PRO A 70 -10.89 -21.91 -3.38
CA PRO A 70 -11.95 -22.89 -3.69
C PRO A 70 -13.38 -22.32 -3.60
N THR A 71 -13.58 -21.09 -3.17
CA THR A 71 -14.92 -20.50 -2.95
C THR A 71 -15.20 -19.32 -3.88
N PRO A 72 -15.58 -19.56 -5.13
CA PRO A 72 -16.02 -18.48 -6.00
C PRO A 72 -17.31 -17.86 -5.46
N SER A 73 -17.24 -16.64 -4.98
CA SER A 73 -18.42 -15.85 -4.61
C SER A 73 -19.00 -15.15 -5.84
N ARG A 74 -20.32 -15.01 -5.88
CA ARG A 74 -20.97 -14.20 -6.92
C ARG A 74 -20.71 -12.72 -6.62
N VAL A 75 -19.90 -12.09 -7.43
CA VAL A 75 -19.65 -10.65 -7.33
C VAL A 75 -20.76 -9.91 -8.06
N ALA A 76 -21.41 -8.96 -7.39
CA ALA A 76 -22.33 -8.06 -8.04
C ALA A 76 -21.58 -7.13 -8.99
N LEU A 77 -22.10 -6.93 -10.21
CA LEU A 77 -21.53 -6.00 -11.21
C LEU A 77 -21.45 -4.56 -10.68
N VAL A 78 -22.39 -4.18 -9.83
CA VAL A 78 -22.41 -2.85 -9.20
C VAL A 78 -22.65 -3.07 -7.71
N GLY A 79 -21.75 -2.57 -6.88
CA GLY A 79 -21.90 -2.60 -5.42
C GLY A 79 -22.95 -1.60 -4.93
N PRO A 80 -23.36 -1.71 -3.66
CA PRO A 80 -24.37 -0.82 -3.06
C PRO A 80 -23.89 0.63 -2.90
N ARG A 81 -22.57 0.87 -2.93
CA ARG A 81 -21.96 2.19 -2.77
C ARG A 81 -20.89 2.44 -3.85
N PRO A 82 -21.28 2.61 -5.12
CA PRO A 82 -20.31 2.78 -6.22
C PRO A 82 -19.48 4.07 -6.10
N TRP A 83 -19.99 5.08 -5.40
CA TRP A 83 -19.30 6.37 -5.22
C TRP A 83 -18.05 6.27 -4.32
N ASP A 84 -17.99 5.30 -3.42
CA ASP A 84 -16.80 5.07 -2.58
C ASP A 84 -15.59 4.67 -3.44
N VAL A 85 -15.82 4.00 -4.56
CA VAL A 85 -14.77 3.62 -5.53
C VAL A 85 -14.12 4.85 -6.16
N VAL A 86 -14.88 5.91 -6.44
CA VAL A 86 -14.36 7.14 -7.06
C VAL A 86 -13.30 7.79 -6.16
N GLY A 87 -13.56 7.87 -4.86
CA GLY A 87 -12.58 8.39 -3.89
C GLY A 87 -11.29 7.56 -3.85
N VAL A 88 -11.42 6.24 -3.85
CA VAL A 88 -10.27 5.32 -3.87
C VAL A 88 -9.47 5.47 -5.16
N VAL A 89 -10.12 5.56 -6.31
CA VAL A 89 -9.46 5.76 -7.62
C VAL A 89 -8.69 7.08 -7.63
N ILE A 90 -9.32 8.19 -7.24
CA ILE A 90 -8.68 9.50 -7.19
C ILE A 90 -7.45 9.45 -6.28
N PHE A 91 -7.56 8.84 -5.09
CA PHE A 91 -6.45 8.71 -4.16
C PHE A 91 -5.30 7.88 -4.75
N ASN A 92 -5.59 6.73 -5.36
CA ASN A 92 -4.57 5.88 -5.96
C ASN A 92 -3.84 6.52 -7.14
N PHE A 93 -4.51 7.41 -7.89
CA PHE A 93 -3.90 8.16 -8.98
C PHE A 93 -3.36 9.54 -8.56
N ALA A 94 -3.35 9.87 -7.26
CA ALA A 94 -2.76 11.11 -6.73
C ALA A 94 -1.22 11.21 -6.92
N PHE A 95 -0.57 10.15 -7.43
CA PHE A 95 0.85 10.21 -7.80
C PHE A 95 1.17 11.34 -8.81
N CYS A 96 0.18 11.90 -9.48
CA CYS A 96 0.35 13.05 -10.37
C CYS A 96 1.03 14.25 -9.67
N VAL A 97 0.89 14.38 -8.33
CA VAL A 97 1.60 15.41 -7.56
C VAL A 97 3.12 15.19 -7.50
N THR A 98 3.58 13.97 -7.74
CA THR A 98 5.01 13.61 -7.74
C THR A 98 5.65 13.75 -9.14
N VAL A 99 4.83 13.83 -10.18
CA VAL A 99 5.28 13.90 -11.58
C VAL A 99 6.21 15.10 -11.85
N PRO A 100 5.93 16.34 -11.38
CA PRO A 100 6.83 17.47 -11.59
C PRO A 100 8.23 17.24 -11.01
N ALA A 101 8.33 16.73 -9.79
CA ALA A 101 9.62 16.43 -9.16
C ALA A 101 10.38 15.36 -9.96
N TRP A 102 9.70 14.30 -10.38
CA TRP A 102 10.29 13.25 -11.21
C TRP A 102 10.74 13.78 -12.59
N LEU A 103 9.98 14.69 -13.22
CA LEU A 103 10.36 15.28 -14.50
C LEU A 103 11.69 16.05 -14.42
N ASN A 104 11.95 16.69 -13.28
CA ASN A 104 13.20 17.41 -13.06
C ASN A 104 14.42 16.49 -12.87
N GLU A 105 14.20 15.28 -12.35
CA GLU A 105 15.27 14.34 -12.02
C GLU A 105 15.46 13.22 -13.08
N LYS A 106 14.52 13.06 -14.00
CA LYS A 106 14.59 11.99 -15.00
C LYS A 106 15.79 12.18 -15.95
N VAL A 107 16.37 11.07 -16.37
CA VAL A 107 17.40 11.05 -17.41
C VAL A 107 16.80 11.57 -18.74
N PRO A 108 17.52 12.42 -19.51
CA PRO A 108 17.03 13.01 -20.77
C PRO A 108 16.52 11.99 -21.81
N SER A 109 17.09 10.79 -21.83
CA SER A 109 16.68 9.70 -22.74
C SER A 109 15.30 9.11 -22.43
N VAL A 110 14.74 9.37 -21.26
CA VAL A 110 13.43 8.82 -20.84
C VAL A 110 12.28 9.69 -21.36
N HIS A 111 11.41 9.10 -22.18
CA HIS A 111 10.21 9.75 -22.70
C HIS A 111 9.11 9.84 -21.65
N ALA A 112 8.95 11.00 -21.01
CA ALA A 112 8.00 11.22 -19.92
C ALA A 112 6.57 10.76 -20.24
N LYS A 113 6.03 11.17 -21.39
CA LYS A 113 4.66 10.80 -21.80
C LYS A 113 4.47 9.29 -21.89
N LYS A 114 5.40 8.56 -22.52
CA LYS A 114 5.30 7.11 -22.65
C LYS A 114 5.38 6.42 -21.29
N THR A 115 6.29 6.87 -20.42
CA THR A 115 6.48 6.29 -19.08
C THR A 115 5.26 6.50 -18.20
N ILE A 116 4.68 7.72 -18.18
CA ILE A 116 3.49 8.01 -17.39
C ILE A 116 2.30 7.18 -17.88
N TRP A 117 2.05 7.12 -19.20
CA TRP A 117 0.98 6.30 -19.74
C TRP A 117 1.16 4.82 -19.45
N ALA A 118 2.37 4.29 -19.58
CA ALA A 118 2.66 2.90 -19.25
C ALA A 118 2.42 2.62 -17.76
N ALA A 119 2.84 3.51 -16.87
CA ALA A 119 2.60 3.38 -15.44
C ALA A 119 1.10 3.43 -15.10
N CYS A 120 0.35 4.39 -15.64
CA CYS A 120 -1.10 4.49 -15.41
C CYS A 120 -1.84 3.24 -15.91
N LEU A 121 -1.53 2.78 -17.12
CA LEU A 121 -2.22 1.64 -17.73
C LEU A 121 -1.90 0.35 -16.97
N SER A 122 -0.63 0.10 -16.67
CA SER A 122 -0.23 -1.10 -15.91
C SER A 122 -0.83 -1.11 -14.50
N SER A 123 -0.87 0.03 -13.82
CA SER A 123 -1.52 0.15 -12.51
C SER A 123 -3.04 -0.11 -12.61
N ALA A 124 -3.72 0.48 -13.59
CA ALA A 124 -5.14 0.26 -13.79
C ALA A 124 -5.46 -1.23 -14.04
N VAL A 125 -4.67 -1.90 -14.89
CA VAL A 125 -4.83 -3.35 -15.14
C VAL A 125 -4.60 -4.14 -13.86
N ALA A 126 -3.56 -3.84 -13.09
CA ALA A 126 -3.28 -4.53 -11.83
C ALA A 126 -4.42 -4.33 -10.80
N TYR A 127 -4.94 -3.11 -10.65
CA TYR A 127 -6.08 -2.83 -9.77
C TYR A 127 -7.36 -3.58 -10.21
N CYS A 128 -7.64 -3.62 -11.51
CA CYS A 128 -8.79 -4.36 -12.03
C CYS A 128 -8.66 -5.87 -11.76
N LEU A 129 -7.47 -6.44 -11.98
CA LEU A 129 -7.24 -7.87 -11.73
C LEU A 129 -7.34 -8.21 -10.25
N VAL A 130 -6.66 -7.46 -9.38
CA VAL A 130 -6.69 -7.70 -7.93
C VAL A 130 -8.11 -7.48 -7.39
N GLY A 131 -8.79 -6.42 -7.82
CA GLY A 131 -10.15 -6.12 -7.38
C GLY A 131 -11.14 -7.19 -7.81
N TRP A 132 -11.09 -7.60 -9.07
CA TRP A 132 -12.01 -8.63 -9.60
C TRP A 132 -11.74 -10.00 -9.01
N LEU A 133 -10.50 -10.49 -9.10
CA LEU A 133 -10.16 -11.82 -8.60
C LEU A 133 -10.28 -11.90 -7.06
N GLY A 134 -9.86 -10.85 -6.35
CA GLY A 134 -10.04 -10.76 -4.91
C GLY A 134 -11.51 -10.76 -4.50
N GLY A 135 -12.36 -10.00 -5.20
CA GLY A 135 -13.79 -9.99 -4.97
C GLY A 135 -14.46 -11.34 -5.21
N VAL A 136 -13.99 -12.12 -6.19
CA VAL A 136 -14.49 -13.49 -6.46
C VAL A 136 -14.00 -14.48 -5.41
N ALA A 137 -12.75 -14.37 -4.97
CA ALA A 137 -12.12 -15.32 -4.06
C ALA A 137 -12.55 -15.15 -2.60
N ILE A 138 -12.89 -13.92 -2.18
CA ILE A 138 -13.20 -13.59 -0.79
C ILE A 138 -14.71 -13.53 -0.63
N ALA A 139 -15.30 -14.55 0.02
CA ALA A 139 -16.76 -14.68 0.18
C ALA A 139 -17.39 -13.58 1.06
N ARG A 140 -16.63 -13.02 1.99
CA ARG A 140 -17.01 -11.89 2.85
C ARG A 140 -15.89 -10.87 2.81
N ALA A 141 -15.88 -10.04 1.77
CA ALA A 141 -14.91 -8.96 1.72
C ALA A 141 -15.17 -8.02 2.91
N SER A 142 -14.22 -7.96 3.84
CA SER A 142 -14.14 -6.88 4.80
C SER A 142 -13.83 -5.58 4.05
N ASP A 143 -13.96 -4.45 4.72
CA ASP A 143 -13.64 -3.15 4.10
C ASP A 143 -12.16 -3.06 3.66
N ASN A 144 -11.32 -4.02 4.08
CA ASN A 144 -9.91 -4.06 3.78
C ASN A 144 -9.45 -5.48 3.37
N VAL A 145 -9.09 -5.66 2.10
CA VAL A 145 -8.58 -6.93 1.57
C VAL A 145 -7.32 -7.42 2.31
N LEU A 146 -6.50 -6.50 2.81
CA LEU A 146 -5.29 -6.85 3.54
C LEU A 146 -5.58 -7.57 4.87
N ASP A 147 -6.68 -7.21 5.54
CA ASP A 147 -7.11 -7.88 6.78
C ASP A 147 -7.48 -9.34 6.50
N GLU A 148 -8.13 -9.62 5.38
CA GLU A 148 -8.45 -10.99 4.95
C GLU A 148 -7.17 -11.78 4.59
N LEU A 149 -6.23 -11.16 3.87
CA LEU A 149 -4.96 -11.81 3.51
C LEU A 149 -4.06 -12.08 4.72
N THR A 150 -4.19 -11.30 5.79
CA THR A 150 -3.43 -11.49 7.04
C THR A 150 -4.19 -12.29 8.10
N SER A 151 -5.45 -12.64 7.84
CA SER A 151 -6.30 -13.41 8.74
C SER A 151 -5.75 -14.82 9.01
N SER A 152 -6.20 -15.45 10.09
CA SER A 152 -5.84 -16.83 10.43
C SER A 152 -6.36 -17.87 9.42
N LEU A 153 -7.31 -17.50 8.57
CA LEU A 153 -7.91 -18.36 7.55
C LEU A 153 -7.03 -18.47 6.29
N ALA A 154 -6.17 -17.45 6.04
CA ALA A 154 -5.27 -17.46 4.90
C ALA A 154 -4.05 -18.38 5.15
N PRO A 155 -3.49 -19.00 4.09
CA PRO A 155 -2.25 -19.76 4.18
C PRO A 155 -1.11 -18.93 4.76
N THR A 156 -0.19 -19.56 5.48
CA THR A 156 0.93 -18.86 6.15
C THR A 156 1.76 -18.03 5.17
N SER A 157 1.98 -18.52 3.95
CA SER A 157 2.71 -17.79 2.90
C SER A 157 2.01 -16.49 2.49
N VAL A 158 0.68 -16.51 2.38
CA VAL A 158 -0.14 -15.34 2.02
C VAL A 158 -0.18 -14.36 3.18
N ARG A 159 -0.31 -14.83 4.41
CA ARG A 159 -0.26 -14.00 5.63
C ARG A 159 1.07 -13.26 5.77
N LEU A 160 2.17 -13.98 5.55
CA LEU A 160 3.51 -13.39 5.54
C LEU A 160 3.64 -12.35 4.42
N GLY A 161 3.18 -12.69 3.21
CA GLY A 161 3.13 -11.76 2.08
C GLY A 161 2.33 -10.49 2.38
N GLY A 162 1.17 -10.62 3.03
CA GLY A 162 0.35 -9.50 3.47
C GLY A 162 1.07 -8.58 4.47
N GLY A 163 1.77 -9.18 5.45
CA GLY A 163 2.59 -8.43 6.40
C GLY A 163 3.76 -7.68 5.73
N ILE A 164 4.46 -8.35 4.82
CA ILE A 164 5.55 -7.72 4.04
C ILE A 164 4.99 -6.60 3.15
N PHE A 165 3.83 -6.80 2.52
CA PHE A 165 3.17 -5.78 1.71
C PHE A 165 2.85 -4.54 2.54
N ALA A 166 2.23 -4.72 3.70
CA ALA A 166 1.88 -3.61 4.59
C ALA A 166 3.12 -2.80 5.02
N PHE A 167 4.18 -3.48 5.42
CA PHE A 167 5.38 -2.82 5.92
C PHE A 167 6.25 -2.26 4.78
N ALA A 168 6.63 -3.08 3.80
CA ALA A 168 7.60 -2.71 2.79
C ALA A 168 7.01 -1.85 1.67
N ILE A 169 5.75 -2.07 1.28
CA ILE A 169 5.16 -1.32 0.17
C ILE A 169 4.48 -0.05 0.67
N ILE A 170 3.58 -0.18 1.63
CA ILE A 170 2.87 0.98 2.19
C ILE A 170 3.83 1.84 3.01
N GLY A 171 4.64 1.21 3.86
CA GLY A 171 5.58 1.89 4.75
C GLY A 171 6.63 2.69 3.98
N LEU A 172 7.26 2.12 2.95
CA LEU A 172 8.28 2.83 2.15
C LEU A 172 7.72 3.97 1.30
N GLY A 173 6.40 4.07 1.11
CA GLY A 173 5.77 5.25 0.52
C GLY A 173 5.91 6.51 1.39
N VAL A 174 5.88 6.37 2.71
CA VAL A 174 5.94 7.49 3.65
C VAL A 174 7.22 8.32 3.50
N PRO A 175 8.44 7.75 3.49
CA PRO A 175 9.66 8.52 3.28
C PRO A 175 9.69 9.31 1.98
N VAL A 176 9.17 8.75 0.89
CA VAL A 176 9.10 9.44 -0.40
C VAL A 176 8.26 10.72 -0.31
N TYR A 177 7.08 10.63 0.31
CA TYR A 177 6.23 11.82 0.52
C TYR A 177 6.89 12.84 1.45
N CYS A 178 7.61 12.41 2.50
CA CYS A 178 8.37 13.31 3.37
C CYS A 178 9.45 14.07 2.59
N VAL A 179 10.19 13.39 1.72
CA VAL A 179 11.19 14.02 0.86
C VAL A 179 10.56 15.04 -0.09
N LEU A 180 9.44 14.69 -0.75
CA LEU A 180 8.71 15.58 -1.64
C LEU A 180 8.16 16.82 -0.91
N MET A 181 7.58 16.64 0.28
CA MET A 181 7.15 17.76 1.13
C MET A 181 8.31 18.71 1.44
N ARG A 182 9.47 18.14 1.83
CA ARG A 182 10.66 18.94 2.12
C ARG A 182 11.14 19.74 0.91
N TYR A 183 11.10 19.17 -0.30
CA TYR A 183 11.44 19.92 -1.51
C TYR A 183 10.44 21.04 -1.78
N ASN A 184 9.15 20.78 -1.66
CA ASN A 184 8.13 21.81 -1.90
C ASN A 184 8.22 22.96 -0.87
N LEU A 185 8.51 22.67 0.39
CA LEU A 185 8.69 23.69 1.43
C LEU A 185 9.96 24.54 1.24
N ARG A 186 10.97 24.01 0.55
CA ARG A 186 12.21 24.76 0.26
C ARG A 186 12.13 25.60 -1.02
N ALA A 187 11.21 25.25 -1.91
CA ALA A 187 11.00 25.94 -3.19
C ALA A 187 10.07 27.16 -3.07
N GLY A 188 9.28 27.26 -1.99
CA GLY A 188 8.41 28.43 -1.68
C GLY A 188 9.10 29.39 -0.72
#